data_d882953ee140790083cee5f1b50b58a3
#
_entry.id   d882953ee140790083cee5f1b50b58a3
#
_cell.length_a   1.000
_cell.length_b   1.000
_cell.length_c   1.000
_cell.angle_alpha   90.00
_cell.angle_beta   90.00
_cell.angle_gamma   90.00
#
_symmetry.space_group_name_H-M   'P 1'
#
loop_
_entity.id
_entity.type
_entity.pdbx_description
1 polymer ?
#
loop_
_entity_poly.entity_id
_entity_poly.type
_entity_poly.pdbx_seq_one_letter_code
_entity_poly.pdbx_strand_id
1 'polypeptide(L)'
;MGDYKKIYDNWQKDPKIFWKEQSESIDWEKNPGKILDDDNKPFYKWYPDGSLNTCFNAIDRHVINGRGEQDAILYDSPVTNTKKRITYSDIVRWRKLWA
;
A
#
# COMPACT_ATOMS: atom_id res chain seq x y z
N MET A 1 18.17 12.15 10.50
CA MET A 1 18.26 12.50 9.06
C MET A 1 19.26 11.65 8.29
N GLY A 2 20.09 10.84 8.95
CA GLY A 2 21.02 9.91 8.29
C GLY A 2 20.32 8.90 7.38
N ASP A 3 19.11 8.48 7.76
CA ASP A 3 18.36 7.49 6.98
C ASP A 3 17.85 8.02 5.64
N TYR A 4 17.46 9.29 5.58
CA TYR A 4 17.01 9.89 4.33
C TYR A 4 18.10 9.88 3.26
N LYS A 5 19.30 10.34 3.62
CA LYS A 5 20.42 10.39 2.67
C LYS A 5 20.78 8.98 2.17
N LYS A 6 20.83 8.01 3.07
CA LYS A 6 21.12 6.62 2.74
C LYS A 6 20.10 6.05 1.75
N ILE A 7 18.81 6.27 2.00
CA ILE A 7 17.73 5.81 1.14
C ILE A 7 17.81 6.50 -0.23
N TYR A 8 18.05 7.81 -0.25
CA TYR A 8 18.18 8.58 -1.48
C TYR A 8 19.36 8.11 -2.34
N ASP A 9 20.51 7.91 -1.72
CA ASP A 9 21.71 7.43 -2.42
C ASP A 9 21.51 6.03 -2.99
N ASN A 10 20.85 5.13 -2.25
CA ASN A 10 20.53 3.78 -2.71
C ASN A 10 19.59 3.81 -3.92
N TRP A 11 18.59 4.67 -3.89
CA TRP A 11 17.69 4.83 -5.02
C TRP A 11 18.42 5.33 -6.27
N GLN A 12 19.29 6.31 -6.13
CA GLN A 12 20.05 6.85 -7.26
C GLN A 12 21.04 5.84 -7.84
N LYS A 13 21.61 5.02 -6.99
CA LYS A 13 22.65 4.05 -7.39
C LYS A 13 22.07 2.95 -8.28
N ASP A 14 20.94 2.38 -7.90
CA ASP A 14 20.22 1.39 -8.71
C ASP A 14 18.71 1.46 -8.44
N PRO A 15 17.96 2.23 -9.25
CA PRO A 15 16.53 2.39 -9.04
C PRO A 15 15.73 1.08 -9.12
N LYS A 16 16.11 0.16 -9.99
CA LYS A 16 15.37 -1.09 -10.16
C LYS A 16 15.49 -2.00 -8.94
N ILE A 17 16.68 -2.13 -8.37
CA ILE A 17 16.89 -2.90 -7.14
C ILE A 17 16.14 -2.24 -5.97
N PHE A 18 16.24 -0.93 -5.85
CA PHE A 18 15.55 -0.18 -4.79
C PHE A 18 14.03 -0.44 -4.82
N TRP A 19 13.40 -0.28 -5.97
CA TRP A 19 11.96 -0.48 -6.10
C TRP A 19 11.53 -1.94 -5.97
N LYS A 20 12.40 -2.87 -6.34
CA LYS A 20 12.15 -4.28 -6.06
C LYS A 20 12.08 -4.56 -4.57
N GLU A 21 13.03 -4.05 -3.80
CA GLU A 21 13.05 -4.20 -2.34
C GLU A 21 11.82 -3.55 -1.69
N GLN A 22 11.43 -2.36 -2.14
CA GLN A 22 10.24 -1.68 -1.63
C GLN A 22 8.95 -2.45 -1.95
N SER A 23 8.89 -3.11 -3.08
CA SER A 23 7.72 -3.90 -3.47
C SER A 23 7.51 -5.14 -2.60
N GLU A 24 8.53 -5.60 -1.90
CA GLU A 24 8.43 -6.76 -1.00
C GLU A 24 7.54 -6.50 0.22
N SER A 25 7.30 -5.24 0.56
CA SER A 25 6.38 -4.87 1.64
C SER A 25 4.90 -5.02 1.26
N ILE A 26 4.62 -5.25 -0.01
CA ILE A 26 3.26 -5.43 -0.55
C ILE A 26 2.97 -6.92 -0.69
N ASP A 27 1.75 -7.33 -0.32
CA ASP A 27 1.28 -8.70 -0.54
C ASP A 27 0.74 -8.81 -1.97
N TRP A 28 1.52 -9.44 -2.84
CA TRP A 28 1.15 -9.64 -4.23
C TRP A 28 0.35 -10.92 -4.42
N GLU A 29 -0.67 -10.89 -5.27
CA GLU A 29 -1.33 -12.11 -5.76
C GLU A 29 -0.43 -12.84 -6.75
N LYS A 30 0.23 -12.07 -7.62
CA LYS A 30 1.26 -12.55 -8.54
C LYS A 30 2.46 -11.63 -8.42
N ASN A 31 3.59 -12.18 -7.99
CA ASN A 31 4.82 -11.39 -7.86
C ASN A 31 5.29 -10.89 -9.22
N PRO A 32 5.68 -9.60 -9.33
CA PRO A 32 6.21 -9.09 -10.58
C PRO A 32 7.59 -9.66 -10.87
N GLY A 33 7.79 -10.13 -12.08
CA GLY A 33 9.10 -10.55 -12.56
C GLY A 33 9.94 -9.39 -13.08
N LYS A 34 9.27 -8.32 -13.53
CA LYS A 34 9.90 -7.11 -14.05
C LYS A 34 9.43 -5.90 -13.24
N ILE A 35 10.38 -5.09 -12.79
CA ILE A 35 10.07 -3.94 -11.93
C ILE A 35 9.66 -2.72 -12.76
N LEU A 36 10.46 -2.40 -13.77
CA LEU A 36 10.20 -1.28 -14.67
C LEU A 36 10.37 -1.73 -16.10
N ASP A 37 9.34 -1.58 -16.90
CA ASP A 37 9.39 -1.79 -18.34
C ASP A 37 9.69 -0.46 -19.03
N ASP A 38 10.91 -0.31 -19.51
CA ASP A 38 11.39 0.87 -20.22
C ASP A 38 11.69 0.58 -21.71
N ASP A 39 11.23 -0.56 -22.22
CA ASP A 39 11.51 -0.97 -23.58
C ASP A 39 10.77 -0.11 -24.63
N ASN A 40 9.64 0.50 -24.21
CA ASN A 40 8.82 1.33 -25.11
C ASN A 40 8.83 2.80 -24.65
N LYS A 41 10.02 3.38 -24.53
CA LYS A 41 10.19 4.78 -24.12
C LYS A 41 9.49 5.74 -25.10
N PRO A 42 8.88 6.84 -24.62
CA PRO A 42 8.78 7.31 -23.23
C PRO A 42 7.62 6.71 -22.42
N PHE A 43 6.99 5.64 -22.89
CA PHE A 43 5.85 5.00 -22.26
C PHE A 43 6.32 3.90 -21.31
N TYR A 44 6.60 4.27 -20.05
CA TYR A 44 7.06 3.37 -19.01
C TYR A 44 5.90 2.64 -18.34
N LYS A 45 6.15 1.40 -17.90
CA LYS A 45 5.20 0.64 -17.09
C LYS A 45 5.90 0.10 -15.85
N TRP A 46 5.28 0.33 -14.69
CA TRP A 46 5.74 -0.21 -13.42
C TRP A 46 5.07 -1.57 -13.17
N TYR A 47 5.89 -2.56 -12.78
CA TYR A 47 5.42 -3.89 -12.39
C TYR A 47 4.42 -4.49 -13.40
N PRO A 48 4.75 -4.56 -14.70
CA PRO A 48 3.76 -4.86 -15.74
C PRO A 48 3.13 -6.25 -15.62
N ASP A 49 3.83 -7.22 -15.05
CA ASP A 49 3.37 -8.60 -14.86
C ASP A 49 2.93 -8.91 -13.44
N GLY A 50 2.89 -7.89 -12.55
CA GLY A 50 2.42 -8.04 -11.19
C GLY A 50 0.90 -7.91 -11.07
N SER A 51 0.33 -8.60 -10.10
CA SER A 51 -1.08 -8.48 -9.75
C SER A 51 -1.24 -8.40 -8.24
N LEU A 52 -2.04 -7.46 -7.77
CA LEU A 52 -2.29 -7.29 -6.35
C LEU A 52 -3.72 -6.81 -6.09
N ASN A 53 -4.18 -7.04 -4.87
CA ASN A 53 -5.42 -6.47 -4.36
C ASN A 53 -5.10 -5.34 -3.41
N THR A 54 -5.39 -4.11 -3.82
CA THR A 54 -5.10 -2.90 -3.03
C THR A 54 -5.88 -2.88 -1.72
N CYS A 55 -7.15 -3.27 -1.74
CA CYS A 55 -7.99 -3.32 -0.56
C CYS A 55 -7.45 -4.32 0.47
N PHE A 56 -7.02 -5.51 0.02
CA PHE A 56 -6.40 -6.50 0.89
C PHE A 56 -5.14 -5.93 1.55
N ASN A 57 -4.27 -5.29 0.78
CA ASN A 57 -3.04 -4.70 1.30
C ASN A 57 -3.29 -3.58 2.30
N ALA A 58 -4.29 -2.73 2.03
CA ALA A 58 -4.57 -1.57 2.87
C ALA A 58 -5.34 -1.92 4.15
N ILE A 59 -6.19 -2.93 4.11
CA ILE A 59 -7.19 -3.19 5.15
C ILE A 59 -7.15 -4.63 5.65
N ASP A 60 -7.46 -5.60 4.80
CA ASP A 60 -7.72 -6.98 5.21
C ASP A 60 -6.53 -7.62 5.91
N ARG A 61 -5.32 -7.43 5.40
CA ARG A 61 -4.11 -8.01 5.99
C ARG A 61 -3.85 -7.51 7.42
N HIS A 62 -4.23 -6.27 7.72
CA HIS A 62 -4.06 -5.70 9.04
C HIS A 62 -5.02 -6.32 10.05
N VAL A 63 -6.24 -6.63 9.63
CA VAL A 63 -7.19 -7.38 10.46
C VAL A 63 -6.70 -8.80 10.72
N ILE A 64 -6.22 -9.48 9.68
CA ILE A 64 -5.67 -10.83 9.78
C ILE A 64 -4.46 -10.87 10.73
N ASN A 65 -3.63 -9.83 10.71
CA ASN A 65 -2.45 -9.72 11.55
C ASN A 65 -2.74 -9.26 12.99
N GLY A 66 -4.01 -9.16 13.38
CA GLY A 66 -4.42 -8.86 14.75
C GLY A 66 -4.60 -7.38 15.07
N ARG A 67 -4.64 -6.52 14.06
CA ARG A 67 -4.83 -5.07 14.23
C ARG A 67 -6.27 -4.61 13.98
N GLY A 68 -7.23 -5.54 14.00
CA GLY A 68 -8.62 -5.25 13.68
C GLY A 68 -9.27 -4.19 14.57
N GLU A 69 -8.90 -4.13 15.84
CA GLU A 69 -9.45 -3.17 16.81
C GLU A 69 -8.71 -1.83 16.80
N GLN A 70 -7.64 -1.71 16.01
CA GLN A 70 -6.92 -0.44 15.89
C GLN A 70 -7.74 0.56 15.08
N ASP A 71 -7.70 1.83 15.48
CA ASP A 71 -8.36 2.90 14.75
C ASP A 71 -7.71 3.09 13.38
N ALA A 72 -8.51 2.95 12.32
CA ALA A 72 -8.09 3.22 10.95
C ALA A 72 -8.41 4.65 10.55
N ILE A 73 -9.57 5.17 10.99
CA ILE A 73 -10.03 6.51 10.67
C ILE A 73 -10.54 7.18 11.94
N LEU A 74 -10.07 8.38 12.19
CA LEU A 74 -10.62 9.28 13.21
C LEU A 74 -11.41 10.36 12.47
N TYR A 75 -12.73 10.29 12.57
CA TYR A 75 -13.63 11.20 11.88
C TYR A 75 -14.11 12.30 12.83
N ASP A 76 -13.96 13.54 12.41
CA ASP A 76 -14.47 14.70 13.15
C ASP A 76 -15.10 15.68 12.17
N SER A 77 -16.39 15.89 12.30
CA SER A 77 -17.13 16.83 11.46
C SER A 77 -17.80 17.91 12.34
N PRO A 78 -17.30 19.13 12.33
CA PRO A 78 -17.94 20.22 13.05
C PRO A 78 -19.30 20.62 12.45
N VAL A 79 -19.52 20.36 11.16
CA VAL A 79 -20.79 20.65 10.48
C VAL A 79 -21.93 19.81 11.04
N THR A 80 -21.69 18.52 11.24
CA THR A 80 -22.69 17.58 11.79
C THR A 80 -22.53 17.36 13.29
N ASN A 81 -21.53 17.99 13.92
CA ASN A 81 -21.14 17.79 15.32
C ASN A 81 -20.94 16.30 15.64
N THR A 82 -20.28 15.58 14.73
CA THR A 82 -20.08 14.14 14.84
C THR A 82 -18.60 13.82 14.97
N LYS A 83 -18.26 13.00 15.98
CA LYS A 83 -16.92 12.43 16.16
C LYS A 83 -17.06 10.91 16.19
N LYS A 84 -16.27 10.21 15.38
CA LYS A 84 -16.29 8.75 15.31
C LYS A 84 -14.90 8.18 15.21
N ARG A 85 -14.73 7.01 15.81
CA ARG A 85 -13.54 6.16 15.66
C ARG A 85 -13.96 4.95 14.85
N ILE A 86 -13.29 4.74 13.73
CA ILE A 86 -13.57 3.64 12.79
C ILE A 86 -12.36 2.71 12.81
N THR A 87 -12.58 1.47 13.23
CA THR A 87 -11.52 0.47 13.29
C THR A 87 -11.33 -0.21 11.94
N TYR A 88 -10.22 -0.93 11.77
CA TYR A 88 -9.99 -1.74 10.58
C TYR A 88 -11.07 -2.80 10.40
N SER A 89 -11.53 -3.41 11.49
CA SER A 89 -12.62 -4.39 11.45
C SER A 89 -13.93 -3.78 10.94
N ASP A 90 -14.23 -2.54 11.32
CA ASP A 90 -15.41 -1.83 10.82
C ASP A 90 -15.35 -1.64 9.30
N ILE A 91 -14.19 -1.27 8.77
CA ILE A 91 -14.00 -1.04 7.34
C ILE A 91 -14.16 -2.35 6.56
N VAL A 92 -13.62 -3.46 7.06
CA VAL A 92 -13.79 -4.78 6.43
C VAL A 92 -15.26 -5.16 6.36
N ARG A 93 -16.02 -4.91 7.45
CA ARG A 93 -17.44 -5.18 7.50
C ARG A 93 -18.21 -4.36 6.46
N TRP A 94 -17.90 -3.07 6.34
CA TRP A 94 -18.52 -2.18 5.35
C TRP A 94 -18.21 -2.60 3.92
N ARG A 95 -16.96 -2.97 3.65
CA ARG A 95 -16.56 -3.45 2.33
C ARG A 95 -17.40 -4.66 1.90
N LYS A 96 -17.66 -5.59 2.81
CA LYS A 96 -18.48 -6.78 2.53
C LYS A 96 -19.93 -6.42 2.18
N LEU A 97 -20.46 -5.34 2.74
CA LEU A 97 -21.82 -4.88 2.45
C LEU A 97 -21.95 -4.28 1.04
N TRP A 98 -20.85 -3.75 0.49
CA TRP A 98 -20.84 -3.08 -0.81
C TRP A 98 -20.28 -3.94 -1.93
N ALA A 99 -19.82 -5.12 -1.63
CA ALA A 99 -19.21 -6.02 -2.61
C ALA A 99 -20.25 -6.76 -3.48
#